data_f2a94880bfd33b023fd54345c914bcd7
#
_entry.id   f2a94880bfd33b023fd54345c914bcd7
#
_cell.length_a   1.000
_cell.length_b   1.000
_cell.length_c   1.000
_cell.angle_alpha   90.00
_cell.angle_beta   90.00
_cell.angle_gamma   90.00
#
_symmetry.space_group_name_H-M   'P 1'
#
loop_
_entity.id
_entity.type
_entity.pdbx_description
1 polymer ?
#
loop_
_entity_poly.entity_id
_entity_poly.type
_entity_poly.pdbx_seq_one_letter_code
_entity_poly.pdbx_strand_id
1 'polypeptide(L)'
;NNKDKSEKISTEENKKDKSEKISTEENKKDIIKENEQEDFTLLKNNEYFGYDFFTQDPEYFQKSASESLDPNYLIGSGDEIVVMLWGETEFQESYIVTREGYVFVENLGQVFVNGLTLELLEKKLFKLFSRIYSSLGSKNGNNSTFLDISLGTLTLRSLRVFVLGEVAQPGAYFIKPNSSLFTSLYYFNGPKTEGSLRDIRLIRRNKEIARIDFYDFLLYGKQNNDVRLQRDDVI
;
A
#
# COMPACT_ATOMS: atom_id res chain seq x y z
N ASN A 1 -9.41 -9.66 -81.86
CA ASN A 1 -9.59 -10.43 -80.62
C ASN A 1 -8.30 -10.62 -79.74
N ASN A 2 -7.12 -10.20 -80.24
CA ASN A 2 -5.87 -10.31 -79.43
C ASN A 2 -5.37 -8.98 -78.83
N LYS A 3 -5.93 -7.85 -79.23
CA LYS A 3 -5.58 -6.51 -78.68
C LYS A 3 -6.30 -6.22 -77.38
N ASP A 4 -7.53 -6.68 -77.16
CA ASP A 4 -8.32 -6.42 -75.97
C ASP A 4 -7.88 -7.25 -74.74
N LYS A 5 -7.14 -8.33 -74.95
CA LYS A 5 -6.60 -9.16 -73.85
C LYS A 5 -5.29 -8.60 -73.23
N SER A 6 -4.47 -7.92 -74.07
CA SER A 6 -3.21 -7.33 -73.58
C SER A 6 -3.40 -6.04 -72.78
N GLU A 7 -4.44 -5.23 -73.11
CA GLU A 7 -4.78 -4.03 -72.35
C GLU A 7 -5.40 -4.30 -70.96
N LYS A 8 -6.21 -5.39 -70.83
CA LYS A 8 -6.75 -5.79 -69.53
C LYS A 8 -5.70 -6.33 -68.59
N ILE A 9 -4.71 -7.05 -69.04
CA ILE A 9 -3.65 -7.62 -68.24
C ILE A 9 -2.72 -6.51 -67.70
N SER A 10 -2.37 -5.54 -68.54
CA SER A 10 -1.51 -4.42 -68.12
C SER A 10 -2.21 -3.44 -67.12
N THR A 11 -3.54 -3.34 -67.16
CA THR A 11 -4.31 -2.52 -66.18
C THR A 11 -4.53 -3.21 -64.84
N GLU A 12 -4.56 -4.56 -64.77
CA GLU A 12 -4.67 -5.31 -63.52
C GLU A 12 -3.31 -5.41 -62.82
N GLU A 13 -2.22 -5.59 -63.51
CA GLU A 13 -0.86 -5.57 -62.92
C GLU A 13 -0.50 -4.19 -62.35
N ASN A 14 -0.82 -3.10 -63.03
CA ASN A 14 -0.61 -1.75 -62.50
C ASN A 14 -1.50 -1.36 -61.31
N LYS A 15 -2.67 -2.00 -61.17
CA LYS A 15 -3.50 -1.83 -59.97
C LYS A 15 -3.01 -2.62 -58.75
N LYS A 16 -2.46 -3.83 -58.97
CA LYS A 16 -1.87 -4.63 -57.91
C LYS A 16 -0.57 -4.02 -57.38
N ASP A 17 0.32 -3.57 -58.21
CA ASP A 17 1.56 -2.86 -57.84
C ASP A 17 1.30 -1.56 -57.08
N LYS A 18 0.24 -0.88 -57.42
CA LYS A 18 -0.16 0.38 -56.71
C LYS A 18 -0.79 0.09 -55.33
N SER A 19 -1.57 -0.97 -55.19
CA SER A 19 -2.15 -1.37 -53.92
C SER A 19 -1.09 -1.96 -52.95
N GLU A 20 -0.11 -2.71 -53.45
CA GLU A 20 0.99 -3.20 -52.60
C GLU A 20 1.95 -2.08 -52.16
N LYS A 21 2.22 -1.10 -52.99
CA LYS A 21 3.02 0.07 -52.60
C LYS A 21 2.30 0.97 -51.57
N ILE A 22 0.98 1.15 -51.67
CA ILE A 22 0.20 1.94 -50.72
C ILE A 22 0.15 1.20 -49.38
N SER A 23 -0.08 -0.10 -49.32
CA SER A 23 -0.11 -0.87 -48.06
C SER A 23 1.27 -0.96 -47.39
N THR A 24 2.39 -0.96 -48.14
CA THR A 24 3.75 -0.89 -47.57
C THR A 24 4.13 0.49 -47.09
N GLU A 25 3.61 1.57 -47.66
CA GLU A 25 3.83 2.94 -47.15
C GLU A 25 2.98 3.27 -45.94
N GLU A 26 1.74 2.77 -45.88
CA GLU A 26 0.90 2.91 -44.68
C GLU A 26 1.48 2.11 -43.51
N ASN A 27 1.87 0.86 -43.68
CA ASN A 27 2.53 0.08 -42.64
C ASN A 27 3.87 0.70 -42.17
N LYS A 28 4.66 1.31 -43.07
CA LYS A 28 5.84 2.08 -42.65
C LYS A 28 5.53 3.32 -41.85
N LYS A 29 4.46 4.02 -42.15
CA LYS A 29 4.02 5.21 -41.40
C LYS A 29 3.50 4.86 -40.02
N ASP A 30 2.81 3.73 -39.87
CA ASP A 30 2.30 3.27 -38.59
C ASP A 30 3.45 2.75 -37.68
N ILE A 31 4.41 2.02 -38.23
CA ILE A 31 5.62 1.59 -37.51
C ILE A 31 6.49 2.80 -37.08
N ILE A 32 6.60 3.82 -37.92
CA ILE A 32 7.34 5.04 -37.57
C ILE A 32 6.61 5.80 -36.45
N LYS A 33 5.28 5.88 -36.48
CA LYS A 33 4.49 6.52 -35.42
C LYS A 33 4.55 5.75 -34.09
N GLU A 34 4.50 4.43 -34.12
CA GLU A 34 4.70 3.61 -32.91
C GLU A 34 6.10 3.79 -32.34
N ASN A 35 7.14 3.76 -33.16
CA ASN A 35 8.52 3.99 -32.72
C ASN A 35 8.75 5.41 -32.22
N GLU A 36 8.15 6.44 -32.85
CA GLU A 36 8.23 7.82 -32.36
C GLU A 36 7.46 8.01 -31.04
N GLN A 37 6.35 7.31 -30.82
CA GLN A 37 5.64 7.33 -29.54
C GLN A 37 6.39 6.57 -28.44
N GLU A 38 7.00 5.43 -28.75
CA GLU A 38 7.85 4.71 -27.79
C GLU A 38 9.11 5.52 -27.43
N ASP A 39 9.78 6.11 -28.42
CA ASP A 39 10.96 6.97 -28.20
C ASP A 39 10.61 8.24 -27.42
N PHE A 40 9.45 8.84 -27.68
CA PHE A 40 8.99 10.01 -26.93
C PHE A 40 8.62 9.62 -25.49
N THR A 41 8.08 8.43 -25.27
CA THR A 41 7.76 7.91 -23.91
C THR A 41 9.05 7.57 -23.16
N LEU A 42 10.04 6.98 -23.82
CA LEU A 42 11.34 6.68 -23.24
C LEU A 42 12.15 7.94 -22.93
N LEU A 43 12.09 8.96 -23.79
CA LEU A 43 12.73 10.25 -23.53
C LEU A 43 12.06 11.01 -22.35
N LYS A 44 10.75 10.89 -22.21
CA LYS A 44 10.01 11.51 -21.11
C LYS A 44 10.30 10.87 -19.76
N ASN A 45 10.58 9.56 -19.73
CA ASN A 45 10.94 8.82 -18.53
C ASN A 45 12.41 8.99 -18.10
N ASN A 46 13.29 9.43 -19.00
CA ASN A 46 14.73 9.62 -18.72
C ASN A 46 15.10 11.04 -18.29
N GLU A 47 14.16 11.98 -18.30
CA GLU A 47 14.46 13.40 -18.06
C GLU A 47 14.72 13.72 -16.58
N TYR A 48 14.14 12.94 -15.67
CA TYR A 48 14.25 13.19 -14.22
C TYR A 48 14.46 11.88 -13.45
N PHE A 49 15.65 11.69 -12.93
CA PHE A 49 16.01 10.53 -12.13
C PHE A 49 15.11 10.33 -10.91
N GLY A 50 14.57 9.12 -10.75
CA GLY A 50 13.81 8.68 -9.57
C GLY A 50 12.30 8.90 -9.59
N TYR A 51 11.75 9.60 -10.60
CA TYR A 51 10.29 9.79 -10.70
C TYR A 51 9.57 8.55 -11.22
N ASP A 52 10.24 7.72 -12.01
CA ASP A 52 9.77 6.43 -12.49
C ASP A 52 9.61 5.38 -11.37
N PHE A 53 10.27 5.60 -10.23
CA PHE A 53 10.22 4.70 -9.08
C PHE A 53 8.80 4.44 -8.57
N PHE A 54 7.88 5.40 -8.73
CA PHE A 54 6.50 5.30 -8.28
C PHE A 54 5.52 4.75 -9.31
N THR A 55 5.98 4.39 -10.50
CA THR A 55 5.13 3.87 -11.59
C THR A 55 4.76 2.40 -11.42
N GLN A 56 5.39 1.70 -10.47
CA GLN A 56 5.12 0.30 -10.18
C GLN A 56 3.79 0.15 -9.42
N ASP A 57 3.11 -1.00 -9.65
CA ASP A 57 1.83 -1.29 -9.05
C ASP A 57 1.91 -1.25 -7.50
N PRO A 58 1.11 -0.41 -6.84
CA PRO A 58 1.05 -0.35 -5.38
C PRO A 58 0.72 -1.70 -4.72
N GLU A 59 -0.04 -2.58 -5.38
CA GLU A 59 -0.38 -3.90 -4.86
C GLU A 59 0.86 -4.80 -4.70
N TYR A 60 1.87 -4.62 -5.53
CA TYR A 60 3.10 -5.40 -5.44
C TYR A 60 3.84 -5.12 -4.12
N PHE A 61 3.92 -3.87 -3.70
CA PHE A 61 4.49 -3.47 -2.42
C PHE A 61 3.62 -3.85 -1.22
N GLN A 62 2.30 -3.85 -1.41
CA GLN A 62 1.35 -4.24 -0.37
C GLN A 62 1.40 -5.73 -0.03
N LYS A 63 1.69 -6.60 -1.00
CA LYS A 63 1.85 -8.05 -0.79
C LYS A 63 3.13 -8.41 -0.06
N SER A 64 4.18 -7.62 -0.23
CA SER A 64 5.45 -7.81 0.48
C SER A 64 5.41 -7.39 1.94
N ALA A 65 4.45 -6.56 2.31
CA ALA A 65 4.22 -6.09 3.67
C ALA A 65 3.32 -7.05 4.47
N SER A 66 3.67 -8.35 4.48
CA SER A 66 3.27 -9.29 5.55
C SER A 66 4.10 -8.97 6.79
N GLU A 67 4.12 -7.69 7.16
CA GLU A 67 4.93 -7.19 8.24
C GLU A 67 4.29 -7.49 9.57
N SER A 68 5.13 -7.91 10.51
CA SER A 68 4.79 -7.91 11.93
C SER A 68 4.22 -6.54 12.29
N LEU A 69 3.10 -6.56 12.98
CA LEU A 69 2.42 -5.35 13.42
C LEU A 69 3.39 -4.47 14.21
N ASP A 70 3.32 -3.15 13.99
CA ASP A 70 4.12 -2.18 14.76
C ASP A 70 3.84 -2.39 16.27
N PRO A 71 4.86 -2.64 17.10
CA PRO A 71 4.68 -2.77 18.55
C PRO A 71 4.00 -1.56 19.20
N ASN A 72 4.10 -0.38 18.57
CA ASN A 72 3.48 0.86 19.01
C ASN A 72 2.08 1.11 18.39
N TYR A 73 1.54 0.16 17.64
CA TYR A 73 0.19 0.30 17.09
C TYR A 73 -0.81 0.49 18.24
N LEU A 74 -1.62 1.53 18.13
CA LEU A 74 -2.68 1.82 19.09
C LEU A 74 -4.00 1.24 18.58
N ILE A 75 -4.53 0.29 19.34
CA ILE A 75 -5.81 -0.35 19.07
C ILE A 75 -6.92 0.70 19.05
N GLY A 76 -7.79 0.60 18.08
CA GLY A 76 -8.90 1.52 17.88
C GLY A 76 -10.21 0.84 17.53
N SER A 77 -11.28 1.63 17.51
CA SER A 77 -12.63 1.17 17.12
C SER A 77 -12.63 0.54 15.74
N GLY A 78 -13.18 -0.67 15.60
CA GLY A 78 -13.25 -1.45 14.36
C GLY A 78 -12.09 -2.40 14.16
N ASP A 79 -11.05 -2.36 15.00
CA ASP A 79 -9.98 -3.36 14.95
C ASP A 79 -10.50 -4.72 15.44
N GLU A 80 -9.99 -5.79 14.85
CA GLU A 80 -10.24 -7.15 15.29
C GLU A 80 -9.09 -7.63 16.15
N ILE A 81 -9.40 -8.10 17.34
CA ILE A 81 -8.44 -8.67 18.29
C ILE A 81 -8.69 -10.17 18.35
N VAL A 82 -7.68 -10.95 18.03
CA VAL A 82 -7.70 -12.40 18.19
C VAL A 82 -7.01 -12.73 19.50
N VAL A 83 -7.74 -13.40 20.38
CA VAL A 83 -7.26 -13.87 21.68
C VAL A 83 -7.16 -15.39 21.64
N MET A 84 -5.99 -15.90 21.96
CA MET A 84 -5.72 -17.34 22.02
C MET A 84 -5.18 -17.72 23.38
N LEU A 85 -5.80 -18.71 24.01
CA LEU A 85 -5.24 -19.46 25.14
C LEU A 85 -4.88 -20.87 24.65
N TRP A 86 -3.75 -21.37 25.03
CA TRP A 86 -3.30 -22.71 24.67
C TRP A 86 -2.56 -23.40 25.82
N GLY A 87 -2.61 -24.73 25.83
CA GLY A 87 -2.06 -25.56 26.91
C GLY A 87 -3.13 -26.37 27.58
N GLU A 88 -3.28 -26.27 28.90
CA GLU A 88 -4.31 -26.99 29.65
C GLU A 88 -5.74 -26.50 29.31
N THR A 89 -5.86 -25.22 28.97
CA THR A 89 -7.10 -24.63 28.47
C THR A 89 -6.87 -24.15 27.04
N GLU A 90 -7.70 -24.60 26.11
CA GLU A 90 -7.67 -24.16 24.71
C GLU A 90 -8.87 -23.28 24.42
N PHE A 91 -8.60 -22.10 23.84
CA PHE A 91 -9.61 -21.12 23.49
C PHE A 91 -9.04 -20.19 22.43
N GLN A 92 -9.79 -19.95 21.36
CA GLN A 92 -9.45 -18.98 20.33
C GLN A 92 -10.70 -18.26 19.88
N GLU A 93 -10.74 -16.96 20.08
CA GLU A 93 -11.83 -16.12 19.61
C GLU A 93 -11.38 -14.77 19.07
N SER A 94 -12.17 -14.23 18.16
CA SER A 94 -12.00 -12.91 17.57
C SER A 94 -13.01 -11.93 18.13
N TYR A 95 -12.55 -10.76 18.52
CA TYR A 95 -13.38 -9.69 19.06
C TYR A 95 -13.18 -8.40 18.28
N ILE A 96 -14.29 -7.79 17.83
CA ILE A 96 -14.25 -6.49 17.15
C ILE A 96 -14.39 -5.39 18.19
N VAL A 97 -13.47 -4.42 18.15
CA VAL A 97 -13.52 -3.25 19.04
C VAL A 97 -14.71 -2.37 18.69
N THR A 98 -15.60 -2.15 19.65
CA THR A 98 -16.78 -1.30 19.47
C THR A 98 -16.41 0.16 19.22
N ARG A 99 -17.37 0.96 18.78
CA ARG A 99 -17.19 2.41 18.56
C ARG A 99 -16.73 3.14 19.84
N GLU A 100 -17.19 2.67 20.98
CA GLU A 100 -16.88 3.21 22.31
C GLU A 100 -15.51 2.73 22.83
N GLY A 101 -14.82 1.86 22.10
CA GLY A 101 -13.48 1.37 22.43
C GLY A 101 -13.42 0.15 23.35
N TYR A 102 -14.49 -0.64 23.41
CA TYR A 102 -14.56 -1.86 24.21
C TYR A 102 -14.59 -3.11 23.32
N VAL A 103 -14.13 -4.21 23.88
CA VAL A 103 -14.44 -5.58 23.41
C VAL A 103 -15.27 -6.28 24.47
N PHE A 104 -16.15 -7.17 24.03
CA PHE A 104 -16.92 -8.02 24.94
C PHE A 104 -16.29 -9.42 24.91
N VAL A 105 -15.55 -9.73 25.98
CA VAL A 105 -14.84 -11.01 26.13
C VAL A 105 -15.69 -11.95 26.97
N GLU A 106 -15.90 -13.17 26.46
CA GLU A 106 -16.67 -14.16 27.19
C GLU A 106 -16.10 -14.42 28.57
N ASN A 107 -16.94 -14.59 29.57
CA ASN A 107 -16.61 -14.75 30.98
C ASN A 107 -15.89 -13.55 31.67
N LEU A 108 -15.37 -12.57 30.94
CA LEU A 108 -14.78 -11.35 31.48
C LEU A 108 -15.72 -10.14 31.39
N GLY A 109 -16.66 -10.18 30.46
CA GLY A 109 -17.55 -9.05 30.14
C GLY A 109 -16.86 -7.98 29.30
N GLN A 110 -17.17 -6.73 29.56
CA GLN A 110 -16.73 -5.59 28.78
C GLN A 110 -15.32 -5.13 29.18
N VAL A 111 -14.38 -5.09 28.24
CA VAL A 111 -12.99 -4.68 28.46
C VAL A 111 -12.67 -3.49 27.56
N PHE A 112 -12.25 -2.37 28.15
CA PHE A 112 -11.81 -1.19 27.40
C PHE A 112 -10.42 -1.43 26.83
N VAL A 113 -10.27 -1.24 25.50
CA VAL A 113 -9.03 -1.56 24.77
C VAL A 113 -8.53 -0.41 23.90
N ASN A 114 -9.35 0.60 23.66
CA ASN A 114 -8.99 1.73 22.78
C ASN A 114 -7.78 2.49 23.31
N GLY A 115 -6.82 2.76 22.41
CA GLY A 115 -5.58 3.48 22.75
C GLY A 115 -4.54 2.65 23.48
N LEU A 116 -4.74 1.33 23.66
CA LEU A 116 -3.72 0.43 24.17
C LEU A 116 -2.84 -0.08 23.02
N THR A 117 -1.58 -0.35 23.30
CA THR A 117 -0.74 -1.19 22.43
C THR A 117 -1.07 -2.66 22.65
N LEU A 118 -0.66 -3.55 21.72
CA LEU A 118 -0.83 -5.00 21.91
C LEU A 118 -0.21 -5.48 23.22
N GLU A 119 0.98 -5.02 23.54
CA GLU A 119 1.68 -5.39 24.78
C GLU A 119 0.90 -5.00 26.04
N LEU A 120 0.33 -3.77 26.04
CA LEU A 120 -0.50 -3.31 27.16
C LEU A 120 -1.82 -4.08 27.26
N LEU A 121 -2.39 -4.44 26.10
CA LEU A 121 -3.60 -5.26 26.06
C LEU A 121 -3.31 -6.67 26.59
N GLU A 122 -2.22 -7.29 26.16
CA GLU A 122 -1.78 -8.61 26.64
C GLU A 122 -1.65 -8.63 28.16
N LYS A 123 -0.90 -7.68 28.73
CA LYS A 123 -0.76 -7.54 30.19
C LYS A 123 -2.10 -7.37 30.89
N LYS A 124 -3.00 -6.60 30.29
CA LYS A 124 -4.34 -6.35 30.85
C LYS A 124 -5.19 -7.62 30.81
N LEU A 125 -5.26 -8.31 29.67
CA LEU A 125 -6.03 -9.54 29.52
C LEU A 125 -5.45 -10.67 30.35
N PHE A 126 -4.11 -10.80 30.40
CA PHE A 126 -3.45 -11.76 31.26
C PHE A 126 -3.90 -11.62 32.73
N LYS A 127 -3.90 -10.39 33.25
CA LYS A 127 -4.35 -10.10 34.62
C LYS A 127 -5.84 -10.43 34.84
N LEU A 128 -6.66 -10.28 33.81
CA LEU A 128 -8.10 -10.57 33.91
C LEU A 128 -8.36 -12.08 33.80
N PHE A 129 -7.74 -12.74 32.82
CA PHE A 129 -7.89 -14.18 32.61
C PHE A 129 -7.27 -15.02 33.74
N SER A 130 -6.17 -14.59 34.36
CA SER A 130 -5.57 -15.28 35.49
C SER A 130 -6.46 -15.34 36.75
N ARG A 131 -7.53 -14.55 36.78
CA ARG A 131 -8.54 -14.65 37.84
C ARG A 131 -9.57 -15.74 37.59
N ILE A 132 -9.75 -16.15 36.33
CA ILE A 132 -10.73 -17.15 35.90
C ILE A 132 -10.03 -18.47 35.66
N TYR A 133 -8.88 -18.46 34.98
CA TYR A 133 -8.09 -19.62 34.65
C TYR A 133 -6.88 -19.71 35.58
N SER A 134 -6.96 -20.59 36.59
CA SER A 134 -5.90 -20.76 37.61
C SER A 134 -4.60 -21.29 37.02
N SER A 135 -4.65 -21.98 35.87
CA SER A 135 -3.50 -22.48 35.11
C SER A 135 -2.71 -21.38 34.42
N LEU A 136 -3.32 -20.20 34.21
CA LEU A 136 -2.72 -19.01 33.62
C LEU A 136 -2.19 -18.11 34.75
N GLY A 137 -0.97 -18.19 35.15
CA GLY A 137 -0.40 -17.35 36.23
C GLY A 137 -0.30 -18.01 37.60
N SER A 138 -0.06 -19.30 37.59
CA SER A 138 0.20 -20.07 38.84
C SER A 138 1.38 -19.48 39.62
N LYS A 139 1.16 -19.16 40.87
CA LYS A 139 2.20 -18.67 41.79
C LYS A 139 3.34 -19.67 42.04
N ASN A 140 3.14 -20.93 41.67
CA ASN A 140 4.10 -22.02 41.85
C ASN A 140 5.02 -22.22 40.63
N GLY A 141 4.99 -21.35 39.62
CA GLY A 141 5.87 -21.42 38.46
C GLY A 141 5.51 -22.48 37.41
N ASN A 142 4.45 -23.28 37.61
CA ASN A 142 3.93 -24.26 36.66
C ASN A 142 2.74 -23.63 35.90
N ASN A 143 3.01 -22.69 35.03
CA ASN A 143 2.00 -22.21 34.09
C ASN A 143 1.83 -23.29 33.01
N SER A 144 0.64 -23.87 32.93
CA SER A 144 0.27 -24.88 31.94
C SER A 144 -0.63 -24.28 30.82
N THR A 145 -1.03 -23.04 30.98
CA THR A 145 -1.79 -22.26 29.97
C THR A 145 -1.04 -20.98 29.62
N PHE A 146 -1.02 -20.64 28.34
CA PHE A 146 -0.36 -19.47 27.78
C PHE A 146 -1.39 -18.60 27.06
N LEU A 147 -1.18 -17.30 27.12
CA LEU A 147 -1.99 -16.29 26.43
C LEU A 147 -1.19 -15.73 25.26
N ASP A 148 -1.80 -15.69 24.09
CA ASP A 148 -1.31 -14.99 22.92
C ASP A 148 -2.39 -14.05 22.38
N ILE A 149 -1.99 -12.86 21.94
CA ILE A 149 -2.89 -11.86 21.40
C ILE A 149 -2.33 -11.31 20.11
N SER A 150 -3.14 -11.35 19.07
CA SER A 150 -2.81 -10.80 17.77
C SER A 150 -3.94 -9.90 17.26
N LEU A 151 -3.64 -9.08 16.26
CA LEU A 151 -4.69 -8.38 15.50
C LEU A 151 -5.09 -9.22 14.29
N GLY A 152 -6.39 -9.29 14.06
CA GLY A 152 -6.94 -9.95 12.87
C GLY A 152 -6.55 -9.22 11.59
N THR A 153 -6.29 -9.99 10.54
CA THR A 153 -5.85 -9.47 9.23
C THR A 153 -6.98 -8.81 8.43
N LEU A 154 -8.24 -9.12 8.74
CA LEU A 154 -9.38 -8.76 7.89
C LEU A 154 -9.94 -7.35 8.14
N THR A 155 -9.61 -6.73 9.25
CA THR A 155 -10.24 -5.47 9.69
C THR A 155 -9.27 -4.38 10.10
N LEU A 156 -8.05 -4.39 9.58
CA LEU A 156 -7.19 -3.23 9.76
C LEU A 156 -7.88 -1.99 9.18
N ARG A 157 -8.32 -1.13 10.05
CA ARG A 157 -9.03 0.10 9.71
C ARG A 157 -8.17 0.97 8.80
N SER A 158 -8.65 1.22 7.58
CA SER A 158 -7.95 2.11 6.66
C SER A 158 -7.72 3.49 7.28
N LEU A 159 -6.54 4.01 7.06
CA LEU A 159 -6.11 5.30 7.55
C LEU A 159 -6.38 6.36 6.46
N ARG A 160 -7.19 7.37 6.78
CA ARG A 160 -7.38 8.50 5.86
C ARG A 160 -6.21 9.47 5.98
N VAL A 161 -5.61 9.81 4.85
CA VAL A 161 -4.58 10.85 4.71
C VAL A 161 -4.94 11.79 3.56
N PHE A 162 -4.41 12.99 3.58
CA PHE A 162 -4.55 13.97 2.50
C PHE A 162 -3.21 14.16 1.81
N VAL A 163 -3.25 14.22 0.49
CA VAL A 163 -2.07 14.41 -0.35
C VAL A 163 -2.26 15.67 -1.17
N LEU A 164 -1.34 16.60 -1.03
CA LEU A 164 -1.44 17.95 -1.60
C LEU A 164 -0.14 18.35 -2.30
N GLY A 165 -0.20 19.39 -3.12
CA GLY A 165 0.95 19.94 -3.83
C GLY A 165 1.16 19.31 -5.20
N GLU A 166 2.41 19.32 -5.67
CA GLU A 166 2.76 18.82 -7.00
C GLU A 166 2.94 17.30 -6.99
N VAL A 167 1.84 16.58 -6.80
CA VAL A 167 1.75 15.13 -6.83
C VAL A 167 0.97 14.64 -8.05
N ALA A 168 1.23 13.41 -8.47
CA ALA A 168 0.55 12.84 -9.62
C ALA A 168 -0.97 12.83 -9.43
N GLN A 169 -1.45 12.48 -8.24
CA GLN A 169 -2.85 12.39 -7.90
C GLN A 169 -3.12 13.02 -6.52
N PRO A 170 -3.40 14.34 -6.45
CA PRO A 170 -3.76 14.98 -5.19
C PRO A 170 -5.16 14.54 -4.73
N GLY A 171 -5.37 14.42 -3.42
CA GLY A 171 -6.67 14.03 -2.87
C GLY A 171 -6.62 13.42 -1.49
N ALA A 172 -7.74 12.80 -1.10
CA ALA A 172 -7.86 12.04 0.14
C ALA A 172 -7.73 10.54 -0.16
N TYR A 173 -6.85 9.87 0.55
CA TYR A 173 -6.54 8.45 0.38
C TYR A 173 -6.87 7.65 1.63
N PHE A 174 -7.32 6.42 1.41
CA PHE A 174 -7.45 5.42 2.45
C PHE A 174 -6.33 4.40 2.28
N ILE A 175 -5.37 4.42 3.17
CA ILE A 175 -4.17 3.59 3.15
C ILE A 175 -4.15 2.61 4.32
N LYS A 176 -3.25 1.63 4.29
CA LYS A 176 -3.06 0.69 5.40
C LYS A 176 -2.55 1.41 6.65
N PRO A 177 -3.00 1.02 7.87
CA PRO A 177 -2.69 1.75 9.10
C PRO A 177 -1.20 1.75 9.47
N ASN A 178 -0.43 0.79 8.97
CA ASN A 178 1.01 0.71 9.22
C ASN A 178 1.86 1.41 8.15
N SER A 179 1.25 2.11 7.21
CA SER A 179 2.00 2.80 6.16
C SER A 179 2.84 3.91 6.74
N SER A 180 4.08 3.98 6.31
CA SER A 180 4.99 5.09 6.57
C SER A 180 4.85 6.18 5.50
N LEU A 181 5.50 7.32 5.72
CA LEU A 181 5.55 8.39 4.75
C LEU A 181 6.11 7.90 3.40
N PHE A 182 7.22 7.12 3.42
CA PHE A 182 7.80 6.52 2.21
C PHE A 182 6.82 5.58 1.51
N THR A 183 6.27 4.63 2.24
CA THR A 183 5.35 3.63 1.68
C THR A 183 4.10 4.29 1.09
N SER A 184 3.65 5.39 1.68
CA SER A 184 2.46 6.10 1.21
C SER A 184 2.61 6.72 -0.17
N LEU A 185 3.83 7.10 -0.58
CA LEU A 185 4.10 7.71 -1.88
C LEU A 185 3.65 6.82 -3.05
N TYR A 186 3.69 5.51 -2.88
CA TYR A 186 3.23 4.56 -3.90
C TYR A 186 1.72 4.56 -4.11
N TYR A 187 0.92 4.95 -3.10
CA TYR A 187 -0.54 4.97 -3.24
C TYR A 187 -1.05 6.06 -4.18
N PHE A 188 -0.28 7.11 -4.38
CA PHE A 188 -0.64 8.26 -5.22
C PHE A 188 0.38 8.55 -6.32
N ASN A 189 1.21 7.56 -6.68
CA ASN A 189 2.22 7.60 -7.75
C ASN A 189 3.26 8.72 -7.58
N GLY A 190 3.55 9.11 -6.34
CA GLY A 190 4.61 10.05 -6.01
C GLY A 190 4.40 11.48 -6.52
N PRO A 191 5.45 12.32 -6.43
CA PRO A 191 5.46 13.67 -6.97
C PRO A 191 5.47 13.69 -8.51
N LYS A 192 4.94 14.76 -9.11
CA LYS A 192 5.14 15.08 -10.52
C LYS A 192 6.56 15.59 -10.76
N THR A 193 6.95 15.70 -12.02
CA THR A 193 8.24 16.25 -12.43
C THR A 193 8.43 17.73 -12.06
N GLU A 194 7.34 18.47 -11.93
CA GLU A 194 7.31 19.85 -11.45
C GLU A 194 7.42 19.95 -9.92
N GLY A 195 7.18 18.83 -9.20
CA GLY A 195 7.35 18.73 -7.76
C GLY A 195 8.79 18.44 -7.36
N SER A 196 9.01 18.21 -6.06
CA SER A 196 10.34 17.93 -5.53
C SER A 196 10.37 16.61 -4.76
N LEU A 197 11.25 15.70 -5.19
CA LEU A 197 11.60 14.50 -4.42
C LEU A 197 12.47 14.82 -3.19
N ARG A 198 13.01 16.05 -3.09
CA ARG A 198 13.86 16.48 -1.97
C ARG A 198 13.11 17.18 -0.84
N ASP A 199 11.83 17.49 -1.06
CA ASP A 199 11.03 18.25 -0.11
C ASP A 199 9.63 17.67 0.03
N ILE A 200 9.56 16.46 0.58
CA ILE A 200 8.30 15.80 0.90
C ILE A 200 8.06 15.97 2.41
N ARG A 201 6.94 16.57 2.77
CA ARG A 201 6.63 16.97 4.15
C ARG A 201 5.42 16.23 4.68
N LEU A 202 5.50 15.87 5.95
CA LEU A 202 4.38 15.35 6.72
C LEU A 202 3.90 16.39 7.71
N ILE A 203 2.66 16.81 7.55
CA ILE A 203 2.01 17.79 8.42
C ILE A 203 0.94 17.08 9.24
N ARG A 204 1.03 17.19 10.55
CA ARG A 204 0.08 16.65 11.51
C ARG A 204 -0.38 17.72 12.47
N ARG A 205 -1.70 17.95 12.56
CA ARG A 205 -2.29 18.99 13.44
C ARG A 205 -1.64 20.37 13.23
N ASN A 206 -1.46 20.75 11.96
CA ASN A 206 -0.83 22.03 11.53
C ASN A 206 0.66 22.19 11.93
N LYS A 207 1.35 21.09 12.24
CA LYS A 207 2.78 21.11 12.54
C LYS A 207 3.51 20.17 11.57
N GLU A 208 4.65 20.61 11.04
CA GLU A 208 5.55 19.74 10.30
C GLU A 208 6.17 18.73 11.28
N ILE A 209 5.91 17.44 11.02
CA ILE A 209 6.38 16.31 11.85
C ILE A 209 7.62 15.68 11.24
N ALA A 210 7.66 15.59 9.91
CA ALA A 210 8.78 15.02 9.19
C ALA A 210 8.95 15.72 7.84
N ARG A 211 10.19 15.73 7.39
CA ARG A 211 10.58 16.15 6.05
C ARG A 211 11.58 15.13 5.52
N ILE A 212 11.35 14.62 4.33
CA ILE A 212 12.20 13.62 3.71
C ILE A 212 12.77 14.13 2.38
N ASP A 213 14.04 13.81 2.14
CA ASP A 213 14.69 13.85 0.84
C ASP A 213 14.69 12.41 0.29
N PHE A 214 13.90 12.15 -0.74
CA PHE A 214 13.77 10.81 -1.31
C PHE A 214 15.05 10.36 -2.03
N TYR A 215 15.89 11.30 -2.45
CA TYR A 215 17.21 10.95 -3.03
C TYR A 215 18.17 10.34 -2.02
N ASP A 216 18.03 10.63 -0.72
CA ASP A 216 18.80 9.94 0.32
C ASP A 216 18.55 8.44 0.29
N PHE A 217 17.30 8.04 0.01
CA PHE A 217 16.94 6.64 -0.18
C PHE A 217 17.43 6.09 -1.52
N LEU A 218 17.17 6.77 -2.64
CA LEU A 218 17.53 6.32 -3.98
C LEU A 218 19.04 6.13 -4.16
N LEU A 219 19.85 7.02 -3.59
CA LEU A 219 21.30 7.02 -3.77
C LEU A 219 22.05 6.23 -2.69
N TYR A 220 21.54 6.23 -1.46
CA TYR A 220 22.28 5.71 -0.31
C TYR A 220 21.51 4.65 0.49
N GLY A 221 20.27 4.32 0.12
CA GLY A 221 19.41 3.40 0.86
C GLY A 221 18.98 3.91 2.23
N LYS A 222 19.09 5.23 2.50
CA LYS A 222 18.78 5.82 3.81
C LYS A 222 17.31 6.23 3.86
N GLN A 223 16.60 5.74 4.86
CA GLN A 223 15.19 6.11 5.16
C GLN A 223 15.14 7.03 6.38
N ASN A 224 15.85 8.16 6.31
CA ASN A 224 15.85 9.13 7.41
C ASN A 224 14.46 9.78 7.54
N ASN A 225 14.01 9.97 8.78
CA ASN A 225 12.73 10.61 9.10
C ASN A 225 11.48 9.93 8.50
N ASP A 226 11.55 8.63 8.17
CA ASP A 226 10.38 7.89 7.73
C ASP A 226 9.46 7.62 8.92
N VAL A 227 8.40 8.41 9.02
CA VAL A 227 7.45 8.42 10.14
C VAL A 227 6.18 7.68 9.75
N ARG A 228 5.64 6.88 10.66
CA ARG A 228 4.32 6.24 10.51
C ARG A 228 3.22 7.28 10.41
N LEU A 229 2.32 7.07 9.46
CA LEU A 229 1.19 7.97 9.22
C LEU A 229 0.10 7.78 10.28
N GLN A 230 -0.60 8.85 10.55
CA GLN A 230 -1.77 8.87 11.41
C GLN A 230 -2.99 9.42 10.65
N ARG A 231 -4.17 9.22 11.22
CA ARG A 231 -5.41 9.74 10.64
C ARG A 231 -5.35 11.25 10.49
N ASP A 232 -5.78 11.70 9.30
CA ASP A 232 -5.86 13.10 8.90
C ASP A 232 -4.50 13.81 8.78
N ASP A 233 -3.41 13.02 8.63
CA ASP A 233 -2.13 13.57 8.21
C ASP A 233 -2.22 14.14 6.79
N VAL A 234 -1.41 15.16 6.54
CA VAL A 234 -1.28 15.83 5.23
C VAL A 234 0.16 15.65 4.73
N ILE A 235 0.27 15.16 3.50
CA ILE A 235 1.53 14.95 2.80
C ILE A 235 1.62 15.95 1.66
#